data_0dc6e847326d246f010ff832725718de
#
_entry.id   0dc6e847326d246f010ff832725718de
#
_cell.length_a   1.000
_cell.length_b   1.000
_cell.length_c   1.000
_cell.angle_alpha   90.00
_cell.angle_beta   90.00
_cell.angle_gamma   90.00
#
_symmetry.space_group_name_H-M   'P 1'
#
loop_
_entity.id
_entity.type
_entity.pdbx_description
1 polymer ?
#
loop_
_entity_poly.entity_id
_entity_poly.type
_entity_poly.pdbx_seq_one_letter_code
_entity_poly.pdbx_strand_id
1 'polypeptide(L)'
;MFRIFSLHISPWKVLLLLGDAVCYILSVVIALYLYPLMVAPWRFLGENKLAFLSIGAIYFLVLFIGDLYNYLKDYRQIMNIVHVLIFSWIGTVAVVVIFYFPSKVGYVGRSLLVFQAISFSVLVASWRFAFSVVALPQRMEKRILIVGAGKAGRYLLSAIRNRPGCGFLPVGFVDDDPQKVGTIVDGLPVLGDSSQLPVLIPQHNIPLVVAAITRERSARLTESLIKVSWINCQLIDMPTIYEFLTGTLPTEHISDNWIFEWNVNSSKIYYLRLKRLIDLTLAVIFLILTSPLILITALLIRSEGRGPLFFLQERVGQNGKVFNIIKFRTMIDGAENCGPRWTANNDPRITKVGRVVRKLRLDELPQLINILKGEMSFIGPRPLAHCSSMEGIPYYNYRILVKPGITGWAQVMFPDGLTVDSTPEKVKYDLYYIKNIGFLLDLAILLKTIRIVAFGRGW
;
A
#
# COMPACT_ATOMS: atom_id res chain seq x y z
N MET A 1 -12.74 13.26 -7.27
CA MET A 1 -11.71 12.24 -7.04
C MET A 1 -10.43 12.76 -7.68
N PHE A 2 -9.38 13.02 -6.91
CA PHE A 2 -8.15 13.56 -7.48
C PHE A 2 -7.21 12.41 -7.84
N ARG A 3 -6.74 12.42 -9.09
CA ARG A 3 -5.69 11.50 -9.55
C ARG A 3 -4.35 12.22 -9.38
N ILE A 4 -3.62 11.89 -8.33
CA ILE A 4 -2.28 12.42 -8.10
C ILE A 4 -1.29 11.29 -8.40
N PHE A 5 -0.46 11.45 -9.43
CA PHE A 5 0.58 10.48 -9.82
C PHE A 5 0.09 9.02 -9.87
N SER A 6 -0.98 8.73 -10.62
CA SER A 6 -1.59 7.39 -10.79
C SER A 6 -2.28 6.78 -9.55
N LEU A 7 -2.20 7.39 -8.38
CA LEU A 7 -2.92 6.97 -7.19
C LEU A 7 -4.25 7.74 -7.04
N HIS A 8 -5.33 6.99 -6.82
CA HIS A 8 -6.63 7.59 -6.50
C HIS A 8 -6.66 7.90 -4.99
N ILE A 9 -6.42 9.15 -4.65
CA ILE A 9 -6.45 9.62 -3.26
C ILE A 9 -7.83 10.19 -2.96
N SER A 10 -8.48 9.69 -1.93
CA SER A 10 -9.74 10.26 -1.44
C SER A 10 -9.50 11.68 -0.93
N PRO A 11 -10.35 12.69 -1.30
CA PRO A 11 -10.25 14.04 -0.77
C PRO A 11 -10.35 14.06 0.76
N TRP A 12 -11.04 13.11 1.36
CA TRP A 12 -11.14 12.96 2.81
C TRP A 12 -9.80 12.60 3.47
N LYS A 13 -8.94 11.80 2.79
CA LYS A 13 -7.56 11.55 3.27
C LYS A 13 -6.72 12.81 3.25
N VAL A 14 -6.84 13.62 2.20
CA VAL A 14 -6.12 14.89 2.07
C VAL A 14 -6.58 15.85 3.16
N LEU A 15 -7.89 15.97 3.38
CA LEU A 15 -8.45 16.82 4.42
C LEU A 15 -7.98 16.40 5.83
N LEU A 16 -7.94 15.08 6.09
CA LEU A 16 -7.47 14.54 7.36
C LEU A 16 -6.00 14.89 7.60
N LEU A 17 -5.15 14.75 6.59
CA LEU A 17 -3.73 15.06 6.64
C LEU A 17 -3.49 16.57 6.80
N LEU A 18 -4.22 17.41 6.07
CA LEU A 18 -4.14 18.86 6.19
C LEU A 18 -4.57 19.34 7.58
N GLY A 19 -5.62 18.75 8.15
CA GLY A 19 -6.05 19.07 9.51
C GLY A 19 -5.00 18.70 10.55
N ASP A 20 -4.36 17.53 10.43
CA ASP A 20 -3.24 17.15 11.30
C ASP A 20 -2.06 18.14 11.16
N ALA A 21 -1.77 18.63 9.94
CA ALA A 21 -0.73 19.63 9.71
C ALA A 21 -1.06 20.95 10.41
N VAL A 22 -2.30 21.40 10.35
CA VAL A 22 -2.77 22.59 11.07
C VAL A 22 -2.66 22.37 12.60
N CYS A 23 -3.09 21.21 13.10
CA CYS A 23 -2.94 20.86 14.52
C CYS A 23 -1.48 20.88 14.97
N TYR A 24 -0.57 20.35 14.14
CA TYR A 24 0.85 20.38 14.42
C TYR A 24 1.38 21.82 14.52
N ILE A 25 1.10 22.66 13.53
CA ILE A 25 1.54 24.06 13.51
C ILE A 25 0.98 24.81 14.73
N LEU A 26 -0.30 24.63 15.02
CA LEU A 26 -0.93 25.24 16.21
C LEU A 26 -0.29 24.74 17.51
N SER A 27 0.05 23.46 17.62
CA SER A 27 0.71 22.91 18.80
C SER A 27 2.09 23.52 19.03
N VAL A 28 2.86 23.78 17.96
CA VAL A 28 4.15 24.48 18.04
C VAL A 28 3.96 25.91 18.52
N VAL A 29 3.00 26.63 17.95
CA VAL A 29 2.70 28.02 18.35
C VAL A 29 2.28 28.07 19.83
N ILE A 30 1.34 27.20 20.25
CA ILE A 30 0.87 27.15 21.63
C ILE A 30 2.06 26.82 22.58
N ALA A 31 2.92 25.87 22.24
CA ALA A 31 4.06 25.51 23.06
C ALA A 31 5.05 26.68 23.20
N LEU A 32 5.30 27.43 22.12
CA LEU A 32 6.17 28.59 22.14
C LEU A 32 5.65 29.70 23.05
N TYR A 33 4.34 29.93 23.08
CA TYR A 33 3.71 30.95 23.94
C TYR A 33 3.56 30.49 25.40
N LEU A 34 3.34 29.19 25.64
CA LEU A 34 3.24 28.64 26.98
C LEU A 34 4.61 28.45 27.66
N TYR A 35 5.70 28.56 26.92
CA TYR A 35 7.04 28.40 27.46
C TYR A 35 7.49 29.69 28.18
N PRO A 36 7.58 29.72 29.53
CA PRO A 36 7.71 30.97 30.31
C PRO A 36 9.04 31.73 30.10
N LEU A 37 10.07 31.07 29.58
CA LEU A 37 11.40 31.64 29.33
C LEU A 37 11.60 32.13 27.89
N MET A 38 10.55 32.12 27.05
CA MET A 38 10.69 32.48 25.66
C MET A 38 10.48 33.99 25.44
N VAL A 39 11.57 34.69 25.24
CA VAL A 39 11.55 36.16 25.02
C VAL A 39 11.21 36.54 23.57
N ALA A 40 11.56 35.68 22.61
CA ALA A 40 11.33 35.93 21.17
C ALA A 40 10.93 34.65 20.42
N PRO A 41 9.65 34.21 20.51
CA PRO A 41 9.20 32.92 20.00
C PRO A 41 9.37 32.78 18.47
N TRP A 42 9.13 33.82 17.71
CA TRP A 42 9.24 33.81 16.26
C TRP A 42 10.69 33.74 15.76
N ARG A 43 11.60 34.41 16.44
CA ARG A 43 13.04 34.35 16.14
C ARG A 43 13.59 32.93 16.43
N PHE A 44 13.21 32.36 17.56
CA PHE A 44 13.57 30.99 17.92
C PHE A 44 13.04 29.97 16.91
N LEU A 45 11.79 30.12 16.47
CA LEU A 45 11.20 29.26 15.43
C LEU A 45 11.98 29.38 14.11
N GLY A 46 12.35 30.59 13.71
CA GLY A 46 13.12 30.86 12.49
C GLY A 46 14.51 30.21 12.51
N GLU A 47 15.22 30.30 13.65
CA GLU A 47 16.54 29.71 13.84
C GLU A 47 16.49 28.16 13.90
N ASN A 48 15.38 27.58 14.38
CA ASN A 48 15.20 26.13 14.56
C ASN A 48 14.20 25.48 13.58
N LYS A 49 13.87 26.14 12.46
CA LYS A 49 12.84 25.68 11.53
C LYS A 49 13.03 24.24 11.04
N LEU A 50 14.27 23.82 10.79
CA LEU A 50 14.57 22.45 10.33
C LEU A 50 14.30 21.41 11.43
N ALA A 51 14.57 21.75 12.70
CA ALA A 51 14.25 20.87 13.82
C ALA A 51 12.73 20.68 13.95
N PHE A 52 11.94 21.77 13.89
CA PHE A 52 10.47 21.66 13.94
C PHE A 52 9.90 20.92 12.74
N LEU A 53 10.42 21.12 11.53
CA LEU A 53 10.01 20.33 10.37
C LEU A 53 10.30 18.84 10.55
N SER A 54 11.48 18.49 11.08
CA SER A 54 11.86 17.10 11.36
C SER A 54 10.96 16.47 12.43
N ILE A 55 10.64 17.21 13.49
CA ILE A 55 9.71 16.79 14.54
C ILE A 55 8.33 16.50 13.94
N GLY A 56 7.83 17.41 13.11
CA GLY A 56 6.56 17.21 12.39
C GLY A 56 6.56 15.95 11.53
N ALA A 57 7.63 15.76 10.75
CA ALA A 57 7.77 14.57 9.92
C ALA A 57 7.73 13.27 10.73
N ILE A 58 8.36 13.25 11.92
CA ILE A 58 8.32 12.10 12.84
C ILE A 58 6.88 11.83 13.32
N TYR A 59 6.14 12.87 13.75
CA TYR A 59 4.75 12.70 14.17
C TYR A 59 3.88 12.14 13.04
N PHE A 60 3.98 12.72 11.83
CA PHE A 60 3.23 12.21 10.67
C PHE A 60 3.58 10.76 10.32
N LEU A 61 4.87 10.42 10.38
CA LEU A 61 5.35 9.06 10.13
C LEU A 61 4.75 8.08 11.16
N VAL A 62 4.78 8.42 12.44
CA VAL A 62 4.27 7.58 13.53
C VAL A 62 2.75 7.41 13.41
N LEU A 63 2.00 8.48 13.13
CA LEU A 63 0.55 8.40 12.90
C LEU A 63 0.21 7.54 11.66
N PHE A 64 1.04 7.61 10.61
CA PHE A 64 0.89 6.76 9.43
C PHE A 64 1.16 5.28 9.76
N ILE A 65 2.23 4.98 10.50
CA ILE A 65 2.55 3.62 10.97
C ILE A 65 1.41 3.07 11.83
N GLY A 66 0.75 3.91 12.64
CA GLY A 66 -0.44 3.58 13.42
C GLY A 66 -1.71 3.29 12.61
N ASP A 67 -1.67 3.41 11.25
CA ASP A 67 -2.85 3.32 10.38
C ASP A 67 -3.96 4.33 10.73
N LEU A 68 -3.54 5.50 11.21
CA LEU A 68 -4.45 6.56 11.62
C LEU A 68 -4.89 7.47 10.46
N TYR A 69 -4.36 7.27 9.24
CA TYR A 69 -4.83 7.91 8.01
C TYR A 69 -5.87 7.09 7.25
N ASN A 70 -6.45 6.08 7.92
CA ASN A 70 -7.65 5.43 7.41
C ASN A 70 -8.87 6.32 7.72
N TYR A 71 -9.31 7.08 6.71
CA TYR A 71 -10.44 8.01 6.82
C TYR A 71 -11.79 7.30 7.08
N LEU A 72 -11.84 5.96 6.99
CA LEU A 72 -13.02 5.16 7.28
C LEU A 72 -13.19 4.87 8.78
N LYS A 73 -12.16 5.12 9.60
CA LYS A 73 -12.26 4.95 11.06
C LYS A 73 -13.22 5.96 11.67
N ASP A 74 -14.07 5.47 12.57
CA ASP A 74 -14.96 6.32 13.36
C ASP A 74 -14.27 6.76 14.66
N TYR A 75 -13.77 7.99 14.67
CA TYR A 75 -13.11 8.56 15.84
C TYR A 75 -14.09 9.06 16.94
N ARG A 76 -15.40 8.81 16.84
CA ARG A 76 -16.34 8.94 17.96
C ARG A 76 -16.23 7.78 18.93
N GLN A 77 -15.68 6.65 18.50
CA GLN A 77 -15.38 5.52 19.37
C GLN A 77 -14.13 5.82 20.21
N ILE A 78 -14.27 5.69 21.54
CA ILE A 78 -13.22 5.97 22.53
C ILE A 78 -11.92 5.22 22.19
N MET A 79 -12.00 3.95 21.78
CA MET A 79 -10.83 3.14 21.45
C MET A 79 -10.00 3.74 20.31
N ASN A 80 -10.63 4.33 19.30
CA ASN A 80 -9.92 4.97 18.18
C ASN A 80 -9.24 6.28 18.62
N ILE A 81 -9.82 7.03 19.54
CA ILE A 81 -9.18 8.22 20.14
C ILE A 81 -7.98 7.80 21.00
N VAL A 82 -8.14 6.75 21.81
CA VAL A 82 -7.03 6.21 22.61
C VAL A 82 -5.85 5.80 21.72
N HIS A 83 -6.12 5.16 20.56
CA HIS A 83 -5.06 4.86 19.59
C HIS A 83 -4.36 6.13 19.08
N VAL A 84 -5.10 7.21 18.78
CA VAL A 84 -4.50 8.49 18.37
C VAL A 84 -3.57 9.03 19.45
N LEU A 85 -4.01 9.03 20.71
CA LEU A 85 -3.21 9.49 21.84
C LEU A 85 -1.94 8.63 22.03
N ILE A 86 -2.07 7.30 22.00
CA ILE A 86 -0.92 6.39 22.13
C ILE A 86 0.12 6.68 21.05
N PHE A 87 -0.28 6.79 19.79
CA PHE A 87 0.65 7.04 18.68
C PHE A 87 1.24 8.46 18.72
N SER A 88 0.50 9.46 19.19
CA SER A 88 1.05 10.80 19.46
C SER A 88 2.17 10.75 20.48
N TRP A 89 1.99 10.02 21.60
CA TRP A 89 3.01 9.85 22.61
C TRP A 89 4.20 9.00 22.16
N ILE A 90 3.98 7.96 21.36
CA ILE A 90 5.06 7.20 20.68
C ILE A 90 5.89 8.15 19.80
N GLY A 91 5.23 9.04 19.06
CA GLY A 91 5.89 10.09 18.29
C GLY A 91 6.76 11.00 19.15
N THR A 92 6.25 11.41 20.31
CA THR A 92 7.01 12.22 21.28
C THR A 92 8.25 11.47 21.77
N VAL A 93 8.11 10.21 22.15
CA VAL A 93 9.25 9.39 22.59
C VAL A 93 10.29 9.26 21.46
N ALA A 94 9.85 9.03 20.21
CA ALA A 94 10.75 8.96 19.07
C ALA A 94 11.51 10.29 18.85
N VAL A 95 10.82 11.43 18.98
CA VAL A 95 11.44 12.76 18.90
C VAL A 95 12.48 12.93 20.01
N VAL A 96 12.14 12.57 21.25
CA VAL A 96 13.08 12.66 22.39
C VAL A 96 14.32 11.80 22.12
N VAL A 97 14.16 10.57 21.69
CA VAL A 97 15.28 9.66 21.38
C VAL A 97 16.18 10.23 20.28
N ILE A 98 15.59 10.73 19.20
CA ILE A 98 16.35 11.21 18.03
C ILE A 98 17.08 12.52 18.31
N PHE A 99 16.48 13.44 19.07
CA PHE A 99 17.03 14.77 19.29
C PHE A 99 17.89 14.90 20.57
N TYR A 100 17.71 14.04 21.57
CA TYR A 100 18.46 14.11 22.82
C TYR A 100 19.62 13.12 22.97
N PHE A 101 19.60 12.01 22.23
CA PHE A 101 20.70 11.05 22.25
C PHE A 101 21.96 11.57 21.52
N PRO A 102 21.89 12.25 20.38
CA PRO A 102 23.05 12.92 19.80
C PRO A 102 23.12 14.35 20.32
N SER A 103 24.01 14.59 21.29
CA SER A 103 24.23 15.86 22.00
C SER A 103 24.61 17.10 21.17
N LYS A 104 24.36 17.12 19.86
CA LYS A 104 24.77 18.17 18.92
C LYS A 104 23.66 18.86 18.13
N VAL A 105 22.40 18.46 18.28
CA VAL A 105 21.30 19.10 17.55
C VAL A 105 20.57 20.08 18.49
N GLY A 106 20.59 21.34 18.10
CA GLY A 106 20.16 22.53 18.79
C GLY A 106 18.99 22.43 19.77
N TYR A 107 19.12 23.09 20.83
CA TYR A 107 18.35 23.15 22.07
C TYR A 107 16.87 23.52 21.86
N VAL A 108 16.05 22.62 21.44
CA VAL A 108 14.62 22.72 21.72
C VAL A 108 14.46 22.31 23.19
N GLY A 109 14.13 23.25 24.07
CA GLY A 109 14.04 22.99 25.51
C GLY A 109 13.12 21.81 25.83
N ARG A 110 13.50 20.96 26.81
CA ARG A 110 12.74 19.73 27.19
C ARG A 110 11.27 20.03 27.50
N SER A 111 11.03 21.11 28.26
CA SER A 111 9.69 21.56 28.60
C SER A 111 8.89 22.03 27.39
N LEU A 112 9.53 22.64 26.40
CA LEU A 112 8.87 23.03 25.15
C LEU A 112 8.30 21.80 24.39
N LEU A 113 9.09 20.71 24.33
CA LEU A 113 8.61 19.46 23.71
C LEU A 113 7.45 18.83 24.48
N VAL A 114 7.44 18.93 25.81
CA VAL A 114 6.31 18.43 26.62
C VAL A 114 5.05 19.25 26.36
N PHE A 115 5.14 20.60 26.36
CA PHE A 115 4.01 21.45 26.00
C PHE A 115 3.49 21.19 24.60
N GLN A 116 4.40 21.00 23.62
CA GLN A 116 4.04 20.66 22.26
C GLN A 116 3.36 19.30 22.18
N ALA A 117 3.87 18.27 22.87
CA ALA A 117 3.30 16.93 22.86
C ALA A 117 1.86 16.91 23.42
N ILE A 118 1.64 17.60 24.55
CA ILE A 118 0.30 17.71 25.16
C ILE A 118 -0.63 18.45 24.21
N SER A 119 -0.24 19.63 23.73
CA SER A 119 -1.04 20.44 22.82
C SER A 119 -1.37 19.69 21.53
N PHE A 120 -0.37 19.02 20.93
CA PHE A 120 -0.58 18.23 19.71
C PHE A 120 -1.55 17.07 19.95
N SER A 121 -1.39 16.32 21.05
CA SER A 121 -2.26 15.20 21.38
C SER A 121 -3.73 15.63 21.54
N VAL A 122 -3.96 16.74 22.24
CA VAL A 122 -5.31 17.31 22.45
C VAL A 122 -5.88 17.80 21.12
N LEU A 123 -5.13 18.60 20.37
CA LEU A 123 -5.59 19.16 19.10
C LEU A 123 -5.89 18.07 18.06
N VAL A 124 -5.01 17.09 17.91
CA VAL A 124 -5.19 16.02 16.94
C VAL A 124 -6.38 15.12 17.32
N ALA A 125 -6.57 14.82 18.60
CA ALA A 125 -7.72 14.04 19.06
C ALA A 125 -9.04 14.81 18.82
N SER A 126 -9.09 16.11 19.15
CA SER A 126 -10.23 16.99 18.91
C SER A 126 -10.55 17.12 17.42
N TRP A 127 -9.53 17.32 16.58
CA TRP A 127 -9.67 17.37 15.14
C TRP A 127 -10.25 16.06 14.58
N ARG A 128 -9.71 14.93 15.00
CA ARG A 128 -10.18 13.60 14.56
C ARG A 128 -11.63 13.34 14.95
N PHE A 129 -12.01 13.75 16.15
CA PHE A 129 -13.40 13.69 16.60
C PHE A 129 -14.30 14.58 15.73
N ALA A 130 -13.93 15.87 15.55
CA ALA A 130 -14.67 16.82 14.70
C ALA A 130 -14.77 16.31 13.25
N PHE A 131 -13.67 15.79 12.70
CA PHE A 131 -13.66 15.17 11.38
C PHE A 131 -14.67 14.03 11.27
N SER A 132 -14.78 13.18 12.29
CA SER A 132 -15.76 12.08 12.28
C SER A 132 -17.20 12.56 12.39
N VAL A 133 -17.44 13.64 13.11
CA VAL A 133 -18.79 14.24 13.21
C VAL A 133 -19.21 14.85 11.88
N VAL A 134 -18.29 15.56 11.20
CA VAL A 134 -18.60 16.26 9.95
C VAL A 134 -18.55 15.34 8.73
N ALA A 135 -17.52 14.49 8.65
CA ALA A 135 -17.26 13.67 7.46
C ALA A 135 -18.12 12.42 7.38
N LEU A 136 -18.48 11.80 8.50
CA LEU A 136 -19.29 10.57 8.50
C LEU A 136 -20.72 10.76 7.94
N PRO A 137 -21.48 11.83 8.30
CA PRO A 137 -22.78 12.08 7.70
C PRO A 137 -22.71 12.52 6.24
N GLN A 138 -21.64 13.23 5.85
CA GLN A 138 -21.41 13.70 4.49
C GLN A 138 -20.70 12.71 3.57
N ARG A 139 -20.41 11.52 4.03
CA ARG A 139 -20.04 10.39 3.16
C ARG A 139 -21.27 10.01 2.34
N MET A 140 -21.70 10.94 1.45
CA MET A 140 -22.69 10.63 0.45
C MET A 140 -22.11 9.49 -0.38
N GLU A 141 -22.60 8.30 -0.12
CA GLU A 141 -22.33 7.14 -0.96
C GLU A 141 -22.81 7.53 -2.37
N LYS A 142 -21.88 7.60 -3.30
CA LYS A 142 -22.23 7.88 -4.69
C LYS A 142 -23.10 6.75 -5.19
N ARG A 143 -24.33 7.06 -5.56
CA ARG A 143 -25.20 6.10 -6.23
C ARG A 143 -24.54 5.66 -7.52
N ILE A 144 -24.40 4.38 -7.71
CA ILE A 144 -23.81 3.81 -8.91
C ILE A 144 -24.78 2.85 -9.59
N LEU A 145 -24.77 2.87 -10.92
CA LEU A 145 -25.48 1.93 -11.76
C LEU A 145 -24.47 1.05 -12.46
N ILE A 146 -24.62 -0.27 -12.35
CA ILE A 146 -23.68 -1.23 -12.94
C ILE A 146 -24.29 -1.74 -14.25
N VAL A 147 -23.61 -1.48 -15.36
CA VAL A 147 -24.01 -1.97 -16.70
C VAL A 147 -23.34 -3.33 -16.94
N GLY A 148 -24.19 -4.36 -16.98
CA GLY A 148 -23.82 -5.77 -17.04
C GLY A 148 -24.06 -6.51 -15.74
N ALA A 149 -25.12 -7.34 -15.68
CA ALA A 149 -25.46 -8.23 -14.57
C ALA A 149 -24.81 -9.63 -14.71
N GLY A 150 -23.71 -9.72 -15.47
CA GLY A 150 -22.91 -10.92 -15.64
C GLY A 150 -21.87 -11.14 -14.54
N LYS A 151 -20.92 -12.06 -14.77
CA LYS A 151 -19.87 -12.40 -13.79
C LYS A 151 -19.09 -11.17 -13.32
N ALA A 152 -18.70 -10.26 -14.22
CA ALA A 152 -17.93 -9.06 -13.86
C ALA A 152 -18.73 -8.07 -13.01
N GLY A 153 -19.99 -7.81 -13.31
CA GLY A 153 -20.85 -6.93 -12.50
C GLY A 153 -21.10 -7.49 -11.10
N ARG A 154 -21.36 -8.80 -11.00
CA ARG A 154 -21.51 -9.50 -9.71
C ARG A 154 -20.23 -9.48 -8.89
N TYR A 155 -19.09 -9.67 -9.54
CA TYR A 155 -17.77 -9.58 -8.90
C TYR A 155 -17.50 -8.18 -8.34
N LEU A 156 -17.85 -7.13 -9.09
CA LEU A 156 -17.76 -5.75 -8.60
C LEU A 156 -18.72 -5.51 -7.42
N LEU A 157 -19.97 -5.99 -7.52
CA LEU A 157 -20.93 -5.86 -6.42
C LEU A 157 -20.44 -6.50 -5.13
N SER A 158 -19.86 -7.70 -5.22
CA SER A 158 -19.26 -8.38 -4.06
C SER A 158 -18.10 -7.58 -3.45
N ALA A 159 -17.24 -6.98 -4.30
CA ALA A 159 -16.13 -6.15 -3.83
C ALA A 159 -16.61 -4.89 -3.10
N ILE A 160 -17.71 -4.28 -3.55
CA ILE A 160 -18.33 -3.12 -2.88
C ILE A 160 -18.95 -3.53 -1.54
N ARG A 161 -19.68 -4.63 -1.49
CA ARG A 161 -20.33 -5.13 -0.26
C ARG A 161 -19.33 -5.55 0.82
N ASN A 162 -18.21 -6.14 0.41
CA ASN A 162 -17.14 -6.53 1.33
C ASN A 162 -16.38 -5.33 1.91
N ARG A 163 -16.70 -4.10 1.48
CA ARG A 163 -16.05 -2.85 1.93
C ARG A 163 -17.08 -1.77 2.27
N PRO A 164 -17.86 -1.96 3.35
CA PRO A 164 -18.83 -0.97 3.77
C PRO A 164 -18.17 0.40 3.99
N GLY A 165 -18.82 1.46 3.50
CA GLY A 165 -18.27 2.81 3.56
C GLY A 165 -17.22 3.13 2.48
N CYS A 166 -17.07 2.33 1.44
CA CYS A 166 -16.17 2.60 0.30
C CYS A 166 -16.59 3.83 -0.52
N GLY A 167 -17.75 4.43 -0.22
CA GLY A 167 -18.28 5.61 -0.89
C GLY A 167 -19.10 5.31 -2.15
N PHE A 168 -19.48 4.05 -2.37
CA PHE A 168 -20.34 3.64 -3.48
C PHE A 168 -21.58 2.89 -2.97
N LEU A 169 -22.75 3.29 -3.47
CA LEU A 169 -24.04 2.65 -3.21
C LEU A 169 -24.59 2.09 -4.53
N PRO A 170 -24.52 0.78 -4.79
CA PRO A 170 -25.13 0.19 -5.96
C PRO A 170 -26.66 0.32 -5.90
N VAL A 171 -27.25 0.94 -6.93
CA VAL A 171 -28.71 1.15 -7.04
C VAL A 171 -29.36 0.01 -7.79
N GLY A 172 -28.70 -0.51 -8.83
CA GLY A 172 -29.22 -1.57 -9.68
C GLY A 172 -28.22 -1.99 -10.73
N PHE A 173 -28.62 -3.00 -11.48
CA PHE A 173 -27.98 -3.41 -12.73
C PHE A 173 -28.77 -2.91 -13.94
N VAL A 174 -28.10 -2.81 -15.06
CA VAL A 174 -28.68 -2.72 -16.40
C VAL A 174 -28.06 -3.83 -17.24
N ASP A 175 -28.87 -4.62 -17.94
CA ASP A 175 -28.37 -5.72 -18.78
C ASP A 175 -29.26 -5.85 -20.02
N ASP A 176 -28.66 -6.04 -21.20
CA ASP A 176 -29.37 -6.15 -22.46
C ASP A 176 -29.99 -7.55 -22.67
N ASP A 177 -29.78 -8.49 -21.75
CA ASP A 177 -30.39 -9.81 -21.77
C ASP A 177 -31.86 -9.72 -21.27
N PRO A 178 -32.86 -9.94 -22.15
CA PRO A 178 -34.28 -9.83 -21.76
C PRO A 178 -34.68 -10.75 -20.60
N GLN A 179 -33.98 -11.88 -20.43
CA GLN A 179 -34.28 -12.83 -19.35
C GLN A 179 -33.88 -12.31 -17.95
N LYS A 180 -32.99 -11.31 -17.90
CA LYS A 180 -32.52 -10.72 -16.66
C LYS A 180 -33.27 -9.45 -16.29
N VAL A 181 -33.82 -8.72 -17.27
CA VAL A 181 -34.52 -7.47 -17.02
C VAL A 181 -35.71 -7.73 -16.08
N GLY A 182 -35.82 -6.91 -15.03
CA GLY A 182 -36.86 -7.05 -13.99
C GLY A 182 -36.57 -8.13 -12.94
N THR A 183 -35.46 -8.89 -13.08
CA THR A 183 -35.07 -9.89 -12.05
C THR A 183 -34.17 -9.26 -10.97
N ILE A 184 -33.95 -10.02 -9.90
CA ILE A 184 -33.01 -9.65 -8.82
C ILE A 184 -31.76 -10.52 -8.95
N VAL A 185 -30.61 -9.90 -9.16
CA VAL A 185 -29.31 -10.58 -9.24
C VAL A 185 -28.48 -10.22 -8.01
N ASP A 186 -28.11 -11.22 -7.22
CA ASP A 186 -27.38 -11.07 -5.94
C ASP A 186 -27.99 -9.99 -5.02
N GLY A 187 -29.34 -9.93 -4.94
CA GLY A 187 -30.07 -8.98 -4.09
C GLY A 187 -30.05 -7.53 -4.62
N LEU A 188 -29.74 -7.31 -5.90
CA LEU A 188 -29.80 -6.02 -6.57
C LEU A 188 -30.72 -6.13 -7.81
N PRO A 189 -31.69 -5.21 -8.04
CA PRO A 189 -32.60 -5.30 -9.17
C PRO A 189 -31.89 -4.98 -10.48
N VAL A 190 -32.30 -5.66 -11.56
CA VAL A 190 -31.99 -5.30 -12.95
C VAL A 190 -33.08 -4.35 -13.43
N LEU A 191 -32.75 -3.04 -13.47
CA LEU A 191 -33.73 -1.96 -13.69
C LEU A 191 -34.22 -1.84 -15.12
N GLY A 192 -33.46 -2.35 -16.08
CA GLY A 192 -33.81 -2.27 -17.49
C GLY A 192 -32.65 -2.64 -18.43
N ASP A 193 -32.82 -2.34 -19.70
CA ASP A 193 -31.80 -2.50 -20.74
C ASP A 193 -30.96 -1.23 -20.95
N SER A 194 -29.92 -1.30 -21.77
CA SER A 194 -29.00 -0.17 -22.02
C SER A 194 -29.68 1.03 -22.69
N SER A 195 -30.78 0.87 -23.41
CA SER A 195 -31.50 1.98 -24.05
C SER A 195 -32.22 2.86 -23.03
N GLN A 196 -32.51 2.34 -21.83
CA GLN A 196 -33.18 3.05 -20.75
C GLN A 196 -32.24 3.86 -19.86
N LEU A 197 -30.92 3.77 -20.05
CA LEU A 197 -29.92 4.54 -19.29
C LEU A 197 -30.23 6.04 -19.21
N PRO A 198 -30.60 6.73 -20.31
CA PRO A 198 -30.92 8.16 -20.25
C PRO A 198 -32.09 8.52 -19.34
N VAL A 199 -33.01 7.59 -19.10
CA VAL A 199 -34.17 7.77 -18.22
C VAL A 199 -33.86 7.35 -16.79
N LEU A 200 -33.18 6.24 -16.60
CA LEU A 200 -32.85 5.67 -15.30
C LEU A 200 -31.85 6.56 -14.50
N ILE A 201 -30.92 7.20 -15.21
CA ILE A 201 -29.88 8.04 -14.57
C ILE A 201 -30.51 9.22 -13.82
N PRO A 202 -31.34 10.08 -14.42
CA PRO A 202 -31.97 11.19 -13.70
C PRO A 202 -33.02 10.69 -12.70
N GLN A 203 -33.79 9.65 -13.04
CA GLN A 203 -34.83 9.09 -12.16
C GLN A 203 -34.27 8.63 -10.80
N HIS A 204 -33.08 8.02 -10.79
CA HIS A 204 -32.44 7.50 -9.58
C HIS A 204 -31.32 8.41 -9.05
N ASN A 205 -31.14 9.61 -9.63
CA ASN A 205 -30.04 10.54 -9.28
C ASN A 205 -28.67 9.83 -9.27
N ILE A 206 -28.29 9.21 -10.40
CA ILE A 206 -27.08 8.42 -10.55
C ILE A 206 -25.93 9.29 -11.11
N PRO A 207 -24.94 9.67 -10.31
CA PRO A 207 -23.78 10.45 -10.78
C PRO A 207 -22.72 9.60 -11.48
N LEU A 208 -22.79 8.26 -11.37
CA LEU A 208 -21.74 7.37 -11.84
C LEU A 208 -22.32 6.08 -12.40
N VAL A 209 -21.99 5.79 -13.66
CA VAL A 209 -22.26 4.52 -14.33
C VAL A 209 -20.97 3.72 -14.45
N VAL A 210 -21.03 2.43 -14.13
CA VAL A 210 -19.90 1.51 -14.20
C VAL A 210 -20.15 0.47 -15.27
N ALA A 211 -19.31 0.45 -16.31
CA ALA A 211 -19.37 -0.54 -17.37
C ALA A 211 -18.66 -1.84 -16.92
N ALA A 212 -19.43 -2.88 -16.61
CA ALA A 212 -18.95 -4.20 -16.17
C ALA A 212 -19.11 -5.26 -17.27
N ILE A 213 -18.69 -4.92 -18.48
CA ILE A 213 -18.85 -5.76 -19.68
C ILE A 213 -17.47 -6.23 -20.12
N THR A 214 -17.29 -7.54 -20.15
CA THR A 214 -16.01 -8.21 -20.51
C THR A 214 -16.01 -8.74 -21.94
N ARG A 215 -17.17 -8.77 -22.60
CA ARG A 215 -17.31 -9.17 -24.01
C ARG A 215 -17.32 -7.95 -24.93
N GLU A 216 -17.26 -8.19 -26.25
CA GLU A 216 -17.42 -7.13 -27.24
C GLU A 216 -18.71 -6.35 -26.99
N ARG A 217 -18.59 -5.02 -26.98
CA ARG A 217 -19.74 -4.13 -26.79
C ARG A 217 -20.56 -4.10 -28.08
N SER A 218 -21.87 -4.35 -27.99
CA SER A 218 -22.75 -4.13 -29.10
C SER A 218 -22.77 -2.66 -29.53
N ALA A 219 -23.04 -2.38 -30.80
CA ALA A 219 -23.17 -1.01 -31.32
C ALA A 219 -24.23 -0.22 -30.53
N ARG A 220 -25.36 -0.85 -30.18
CA ARG A 220 -26.47 -0.30 -29.40
C ARG A 220 -26.00 0.12 -27.99
N LEU A 221 -25.25 -0.74 -27.35
CA LEU A 221 -24.69 -0.46 -26.02
C LEU A 221 -23.68 0.70 -26.06
N THR A 222 -22.78 0.70 -27.05
CA THR A 222 -21.79 1.76 -27.24
C THR A 222 -22.46 3.12 -27.43
N GLU A 223 -23.50 3.18 -28.28
CA GLU A 223 -24.30 4.39 -28.47
C GLU A 223 -24.97 4.85 -27.17
N SER A 224 -25.55 3.94 -26.40
CA SER A 224 -26.19 4.24 -25.13
C SER A 224 -25.18 4.79 -24.10
N LEU A 225 -23.98 4.20 -24.02
CA LEU A 225 -22.92 4.69 -23.13
C LEU A 225 -22.36 6.06 -23.54
N ILE A 226 -22.32 6.36 -24.86
CA ILE A 226 -21.97 7.72 -25.33
C ILE A 226 -23.03 8.73 -24.88
N LYS A 227 -24.31 8.40 -24.97
CA LYS A 227 -25.42 9.27 -24.49
C LYS A 227 -25.33 9.55 -22.99
N VAL A 228 -24.82 8.62 -22.19
CA VAL A 228 -24.58 8.84 -20.75
C VAL A 228 -23.62 10.00 -20.49
N SER A 229 -22.57 10.15 -21.32
CA SER A 229 -21.60 11.25 -21.17
C SER A 229 -22.23 12.63 -21.39
N TRP A 230 -23.36 12.72 -22.10
CA TRP A 230 -24.09 13.97 -22.37
C TRP A 230 -24.99 14.41 -21.19
N ILE A 231 -25.28 13.48 -20.26
CA ILE A 231 -26.21 13.70 -19.15
C ILE A 231 -25.48 14.10 -17.84
N ASN A 232 -24.23 14.62 -17.94
CA ASN A 232 -23.41 14.96 -16.79
C ASN A 232 -23.18 13.80 -15.78
N CYS A 233 -23.18 12.56 -16.30
CA CYS A 233 -22.91 11.35 -15.55
C CYS A 233 -21.52 10.82 -15.90
N GLN A 234 -20.75 10.44 -14.90
CA GLN A 234 -19.42 9.87 -15.10
C GLN A 234 -19.57 8.40 -15.56
N LEU A 235 -18.84 8.02 -16.60
CA LEU A 235 -18.74 6.63 -17.06
C LEU A 235 -17.34 6.12 -16.69
N ILE A 236 -17.26 5.01 -15.97
CA ILE A 236 -15.99 4.38 -15.57
C ILE A 236 -16.08 2.88 -15.83
N ASP A 237 -14.98 2.29 -16.27
CA ASP A 237 -14.89 0.83 -16.45
C ASP A 237 -14.76 0.11 -15.10
N MET A 238 -15.32 -1.11 -15.03
CA MET A 238 -15.30 -1.96 -13.84
C MET A 238 -13.88 -2.20 -13.30
N PRO A 239 -12.87 -2.52 -14.12
CA PRO A 239 -11.53 -2.73 -13.61
C PRO A 239 -10.97 -1.51 -12.85
N THR A 240 -11.24 -0.30 -13.32
CA THR A 240 -10.78 0.95 -12.68
C THR A 240 -11.37 1.14 -11.29
N ILE A 241 -12.69 0.88 -11.13
CA ILE A 241 -13.33 0.96 -9.80
C ILE A 241 -12.86 -0.18 -8.90
N TYR A 242 -12.74 -1.38 -9.47
CA TYR A 242 -12.26 -2.53 -8.71
C TYR A 242 -10.84 -2.30 -8.16
N GLU A 243 -9.93 -1.77 -8.99
CA GLU A 243 -8.58 -1.38 -8.56
C GLU A 243 -8.61 -0.35 -7.43
N PHE A 244 -9.46 0.66 -7.58
CA PHE A 244 -9.61 1.69 -6.54
C PHE A 244 -10.06 1.08 -5.22
N LEU A 245 -11.01 0.16 -5.25
CA LEU A 245 -11.55 -0.50 -4.08
C LEU A 245 -10.55 -1.45 -3.44
N THR A 246 -9.88 -2.27 -4.24
CA THR A 246 -9.15 -3.44 -3.75
C THR A 246 -7.64 -3.25 -3.70
N GLY A 247 -7.08 -2.36 -4.53
CA GLY A 247 -5.63 -2.27 -4.76
C GLY A 247 -5.08 -3.48 -5.51
N THR A 248 -5.94 -4.19 -6.28
CA THR A 248 -5.61 -5.36 -7.09
C THR A 248 -6.21 -5.25 -8.48
N LEU A 249 -5.75 -6.08 -9.41
CA LEU A 249 -6.34 -6.19 -10.75
C LEU A 249 -7.33 -7.35 -10.83
N PRO A 250 -8.51 -7.18 -11.43
CA PRO A 250 -9.46 -8.27 -11.66
C PRO A 250 -9.04 -9.13 -12.86
N THR A 251 -7.98 -9.92 -12.74
CA THR A 251 -7.35 -10.67 -13.85
C THR A 251 -8.29 -11.57 -14.65
N GLU A 252 -9.38 -12.02 -14.04
CA GLU A 252 -10.40 -12.87 -14.71
C GLU A 252 -11.38 -12.07 -15.57
N HIS A 253 -11.38 -10.74 -15.44
CA HIS A 253 -12.35 -9.84 -16.05
C HIS A 253 -11.71 -8.70 -16.84
N ILE A 254 -10.44 -8.87 -17.24
CA ILE A 254 -9.71 -7.91 -18.07
C ILE A 254 -9.62 -8.45 -19.49
N SER A 255 -9.76 -7.59 -20.50
CA SER A 255 -9.43 -7.92 -21.87
C SER A 255 -7.96 -7.66 -22.16
N ASP A 256 -7.38 -8.39 -23.13
CA ASP A 256 -6.00 -8.17 -23.54
C ASP A 256 -5.75 -6.72 -24.02
N ASN A 257 -6.73 -6.11 -24.68
CA ASN A 257 -6.66 -4.70 -25.09
C ASN A 257 -6.44 -3.75 -23.91
N TRP A 258 -7.05 -4.02 -22.75
CA TRP A 258 -6.89 -3.21 -21.58
C TRP A 258 -5.46 -3.25 -21.01
N ILE A 259 -4.73 -4.36 -21.22
CA ILE A 259 -3.33 -4.50 -20.86
C ILE A 259 -2.42 -3.69 -21.79
N PHE A 260 -2.73 -3.61 -23.08
CA PHE A 260 -1.96 -2.77 -24.01
C PHE A 260 -2.03 -1.28 -23.66
N GLU A 261 -3.10 -0.82 -23.00
CA GLU A 261 -3.21 0.55 -22.48
C GLU A 261 -2.27 0.83 -21.31
N TRP A 262 -1.63 -0.20 -20.70
CA TRP A 262 -0.61 -0.01 -19.67
C TRP A 262 0.70 0.56 -20.19
N ASN A 263 0.73 0.97 -21.43
CA ASN A 263 1.92 1.49 -22.07
C ASN A 263 2.69 2.38 -21.10
N VAL A 264 3.95 1.99 -20.91
CA VAL A 264 4.93 2.69 -20.08
C VAL A 264 5.05 4.11 -20.61
N ASN A 265 4.25 5.02 -20.07
CA ASN A 265 4.36 6.44 -20.35
C ASN A 265 5.81 6.87 -20.15
N SER A 266 6.31 7.76 -20.98
CA SER A 266 7.66 8.33 -20.89
C SER A 266 8.01 8.79 -19.46
N SER A 267 7.03 9.28 -18.70
CA SER A 267 7.16 9.63 -17.28
C SER A 267 7.60 8.47 -16.38
N LYS A 268 7.22 7.23 -16.70
CA LYS A 268 7.64 6.04 -15.93
C LYS A 268 9.12 5.71 -16.16
N ILE A 269 9.64 5.98 -17.34
CA ILE A 269 11.06 5.73 -17.66
C ILE A 269 11.95 6.61 -16.79
N TYR A 270 11.63 7.89 -16.64
CA TYR A 270 12.37 8.79 -15.75
C TYR A 270 12.31 8.35 -14.31
N TYR A 271 11.12 7.93 -13.85
CA TYR A 271 10.96 7.41 -12.50
C TYR A 271 11.80 6.14 -12.27
N LEU A 272 11.81 5.19 -13.21
CA LEU A 272 12.60 3.95 -13.09
C LEU A 272 14.11 4.22 -13.02
N ARG A 273 14.60 5.23 -13.74
CA ARG A 273 16.02 5.68 -13.65
C ARG A 273 16.31 6.29 -12.27
N LEU A 274 15.43 7.19 -11.79
CA LEU A 274 15.55 7.78 -10.47
C LEU A 274 15.48 6.71 -9.37
N LYS A 275 14.54 5.78 -9.48
CA LYS A 275 14.41 4.63 -8.58
C LYS A 275 15.71 3.83 -8.52
N ARG A 276 16.36 3.59 -9.66
CA ARG A 276 17.65 2.88 -9.70
C ARG A 276 18.75 3.63 -8.93
N LEU A 277 18.80 4.94 -9.05
CA LEU A 277 19.74 5.77 -8.30
C LEU A 277 19.47 5.68 -6.79
N ILE A 278 18.20 5.79 -6.38
CA ILE A 278 17.78 5.65 -4.99
C ILE A 278 18.13 4.24 -4.47
N ASP A 279 17.83 3.19 -5.22
CA ASP A 279 18.18 1.81 -4.86
C ASP A 279 19.69 1.65 -4.61
N LEU A 280 20.53 2.17 -5.50
CA LEU A 280 21.99 2.11 -5.34
C LEU A 280 22.46 2.85 -4.08
N THR A 281 22.00 4.08 -3.91
CA THR A 281 22.39 4.92 -2.76
C THR A 281 21.98 4.27 -1.44
N LEU A 282 20.72 3.84 -1.34
CA LEU A 282 20.22 3.17 -0.15
C LEU A 282 20.91 1.83 0.10
N ALA A 283 21.20 1.04 -0.94
CA ALA A 283 21.90 -0.24 -0.78
C ALA A 283 23.31 -0.05 -0.21
N VAL A 284 24.07 0.96 -0.68
CA VAL A 284 25.39 1.28 -0.11
C VAL A 284 25.28 1.71 1.34
N ILE A 285 24.35 2.63 1.65
CA ILE A 285 24.14 3.14 3.01
C ILE A 285 23.76 1.97 3.95
N PHE A 286 22.78 1.15 3.57
CA PHE A 286 22.36 0.03 4.40
C PHE A 286 23.45 -1.02 4.53
N LEU A 287 24.23 -1.30 3.49
CA LEU A 287 25.34 -2.26 3.57
C LEU A 287 26.39 -1.80 4.59
N ILE A 288 26.74 -0.50 4.59
CA ILE A 288 27.67 0.07 5.58
C ILE A 288 27.08 0.01 6.98
N LEU A 289 25.84 0.45 7.16
CA LEU A 289 25.18 0.49 8.48
C LEU A 289 24.96 -0.91 9.07
N THR A 290 24.62 -1.89 8.22
CA THR A 290 24.35 -3.27 8.66
C THR A 290 25.59 -4.18 8.62
N SER A 291 26.74 -3.68 8.17
CA SER A 291 27.99 -4.49 8.09
C SER A 291 28.38 -5.15 9.41
N PRO A 292 28.31 -4.51 10.60
CA PRO A 292 28.59 -5.20 11.87
C PRO A 292 27.59 -6.34 12.12
N LEU A 293 26.32 -6.12 11.80
CA LEU A 293 25.27 -7.12 11.99
C LEU A 293 25.42 -8.29 11.03
N ILE A 294 25.81 -8.01 9.77
CA ILE A 294 26.15 -9.02 8.77
C ILE A 294 27.31 -9.88 9.26
N LEU A 295 28.36 -9.27 9.81
CA LEU A 295 29.52 -9.99 10.35
C LEU A 295 29.15 -10.87 11.54
N ILE A 296 28.41 -10.32 12.50
CA ILE A 296 27.94 -11.07 13.67
C ILE A 296 27.07 -12.27 13.21
N THR A 297 26.14 -12.05 12.29
CA THR A 297 25.28 -13.11 11.74
C THR A 297 26.11 -14.19 11.05
N ALA A 298 27.11 -13.81 10.25
CA ALA A 298 28.01 -14.73 9.59
C ALA A 298 28.82 -15.60 10.60
N LEU A 299 29.33 -15.00 11.68
CA LEU A 299 30.03 -15.70 12.73
C LEU A 299 29.12 -16.68 13.47
N LEU A 300 27.89 -16.27 13.81
CA LEU A 300 26.90 -17.13 14.45
C LEU A 300 26.53 -18.35 13.57
N ILE A 301 26.32 -18.14 12.28
CA ILE A 301 26.04 -19.24 11.34
C ILE A 301 27.26 -20.18 11.22
N ARG A 302 28.47 -19.62 11.23
CA ARG A 302 29.71 -20.43 11.16
C ARG A 302 29.95 -21.28 12.41
N SER A 303 29.54 -20.76 13.59
CA SER A 303 29.66 -21.52 14.86
C SER A 303 28.70 -22.68 14.95
N GLU A 304 27.61 -22.71 14.19
CA GLU A 304 26.59 -23.77 14.23
C GLU A 304 26.95 -24.99 13.36
N GLY A 305 27.88 -24.86 12.43
CA GLY A 305 28.34 -26.01 11.63
C GLY A 305 29.22 -25.66 10.43
N ARG A 306 29.87 -26.70 9.88
CA ARG A 306 30.70 -26.61 8.68
C ARG A 306 29.79 -26.60 7.44
N GLY A 307 29.78 -25.54 6.66
CA GLY A 307 29.02 -25.42 5.41
C GLY A 307 29.08 -24.00 4.87
N PRO A 308 28.51 -23.71 3.70
CA PRO A 308 28.54 -22.39 3.11
C PRO A 308 27.79 -21.38 4.00
N LEU A 309 28.31 -20.15 4.09
CA LEU A 309 27.65 -19.06 4.80
C LEU A 309 26.41 -18.55 4.07
N PHE A 310 26.48 -18.52 2.75
CA PHE A 310 25.43 -18.04 1.89
C PHE A 310 24.70 -19.20 1.22
N PHE A 311 23.42 -19.03 1.10
CA PHE A 311 22.52 -19.86 0.31
C PHE A 311 22.22 -19.10 -0.99
N LEU A 312 22.45 -19.76 -2.13
CA LEU A 312 22.22 -19.23 -3.47
C LEU A 312 21.10 -20.02 -4.11
N GLN A 313 20.12 -19.33 -4.66
CA GLN A 313 18.99 -19.96 -5.35
C GLN A 313 18.66 -19.21 -6.63
N GLU A 314 18.51 -19.95 -7.73
CA GLU A 314 18.12 -19.35 -9.01
C GLU A 314 16.71 -18.80 -8.96
N ARG A 315 16.55 -17.59 -9.47
CA ARG A 315 15.29 -16.86 -9.58
C ARG A 315 15.19 -16.16 -10.93
N VAL A 316 13.96 -15.97 -11.38
CA VAL A 316 13.69 -15.20 -12.58
C VAL A 316 13.56 -13.72 -12.22
N GLY A 317 14.39 -12.90 -12.87
CA GLY A 317 14.42 -11.45 -12.73
C GLY A 317 13.76 -10.72 -13.89
N GLN A 318 14.12 -9.43 -14.03
CA GLN A 318 13.58 -8.56 -15.08
C GLN A 318 13.94 -9.08 -16.48
N ASN A 319 12.94 -9.02 -17.39
CA ASN A 319 13.05 -9.49 -18.78
C ASN A 319 13.42 -10.99 -18.89
N GLY A 320 13.05 -11.79 -17.89
CA GLY A 320 13.31 -13.23 -17.89
C GLY A 320 14.76 -13.61 -17.57
N LYS A 321 15.65 -12.68 -17.21
CA LYS A 321 17.03 -12.98 -16.87
C LYS A 321 17.09 -13.74 -15.55
N VAL A 322 17.71 -14.91 -15.57
CA VAL A 322 17.94 -15.72 -14.36
C VAL A 322 19.10 -15.09 -13.57
N PHE A 323 18.93 -15.03 -12.24
CA PHE A 323 19.96 -14.58 -11.31
C PHE A 323 19.92 -15.40 -10.02
N ASN A 324 21.01 -15.40 -9.26
CA ASN A 324 21.10 -16.07 -7.98
C ASN A 324 20.75 -15.09 -6.84
N ILE A 325 19.62 -15.33 -6.15
CA ILE A 325 19.32 -14.60 -4.92
C ILE A 325 20.29 -15.04 -3.81
N ILE A 326 20.86 -14.08 -3.11
CA ILE A 326 21.86 -14.32 -2.05
C ILE A 326 21.18 -14.19 -0.69
N LYS A 327 21.22 -15.24 0.13
CA LYS A 327 20.72 -15.23 1.50
C LYS A 327 21.73 -15.84 2.45
N PHE A 328 21.59 -15.55 3.74
CA PHE A 328 22.31 -16.36 4.74
C PHE A 328 21.70 -17.75 4.84
N ARG A 329 22.56 -18.75 5.04
CA ARG A 329 22.14 -20.12 5.33
C ARG A 329 21.42 -20.16 6.67
N THR A 330 20.19 -20.63 6.69
CA THR A 330 19.35 -20.77 7.88
C THR A 330 18.83 -22.20 8.07
N MET A 331 19.18 -23.11 7.17
CA MET A 331 18.82 -24.52 7.19
C MET A 331 20.08 -25.40 7.24
N ILE A 332 19.89 -26.62 7.68
CA ILE A 332 20.93 -27.65 7.64
C ILE A 332 21.41 -27.92 6.22
N ASP A 333 22.65 -28.39 6.08
CA ASP A 333 23.22 -28.72 4.77
C ASP A 333 22.43 -29.82 4.11
N GLY A 334 22.16 -29.70 2.81
CA GLY A 334 21.38 -30.68 2.06
C GLY A 334 19.85 -30.61 2.27
N ALA A 335 19.34 -29.58 2.92
CA ALA A 335 17.90 -29.42 3.17
C ALA A 335 17.03 -29.39 1.87
N GLU A 336 17.62 -29.09 0.69
CA GLU A 336 16.95 -29.09 -0.60
C GLU A 336 16.94 -30.44 -1.34
N ASN A 337 17.71 -31.46 -0.87
CA ASN A 337 17.78 -32.76 -1.53
C ASN A 337 16.41 -33.47 -1.60
N CYS A 338 15.43 -33.01 -0.81
CA CYS A 338 14.03 -33.46 -0.84
C CYS A 338 13.15 -32.67 -1.77
N GLY A 339 13.71 -31.83 -2.67
CA GLY A 339 13.00 -30.92 -3.58
C GLY A 339 12.61 -29.59 -2.92
N PRO A 340 12.25 -28.59 -3.74
CA PRO A 340 11.82 -27.28 -3.25
C PRO A 340 10.47 -27.43 -2.53
N ARG A 341 10.48 -27.48 -1.21
CA ARG A 341 9.28 -27.49 -0.37
C ARG A 341 9.12 -26.14 0.30
N TRP A 342 7.88 -25.67 0.37
CA TRP A 342 7.52 -24.50 1.17
C TRP A 342 7.87 -24.77 2.64
N THR A 343 8.51 -23.81 3.29
CA THR A 343 8.91 -23.95 4.70
C THR A 343 7.68 -23.83 5.57
N ALA A 344 7.34 -24.88 6.31
CA ALA A 344 6.26 -24.83 7.30
C ALA A 344 6.71 -24.12 8.59
N ASN A 345 5.74 -23.66 9.38
CA ASN A 345 6.02 -23.21 10.74
C ASN A 345 6.62 -24.40 11.53
N ASN A 346 7.77 -24.18 12.16
CA ASN A 346 8.55 -25.22 12.89
C ASN A 346 9.19 -26.30 12.00
N ASP A 347 9.60 -25.97 10.78
CA ASP A 347 10.34 -26.89 9.91
C ASP A 347 11.62 -27.38 10.62
N PRO A 348 11.82 -28.72 10.81
CA PRO A 348 12.96 -29.26 11.51
C PRO A 348 14.30 -29.01 10.81
N ARG A 349 14.28 -28.66 9.55
CA ARG A 349 15.49 -28.34 8.78
C ARG A 349 16.09 -26.97 9.15
N ILE A 350 15.34 -26.14 9.89
CA ILE A 350 15.81 -24.81 10.31
C ILE A 350 16.72 -24.94 11.51
N THR A 351 17.94 -24.39 11.42
CA THR A 351 18.92 -24.41 12.52
C THR A 351 18.47 -23.50 13.67
N LYS A 352 19.07 -23.66 14.87
CA LYS A 352 18.73 -22.82 16.04
C LYS A 352 19.02 -21.34 15.77
N VAL A 353 20.21 -21.02 15.25
CA VAL A 353 20.58 -19.67 14.82
C VAL A 353 19.70 -19.21 13.65
N GLY A 354 19.46 -20.11 12.68
CA GLY A 354 18.59 -19.83 11.53
C GLY A 354 17.19 -19.37 11.91
N ARG A 355 16.63 -19.91 13.00
CA ARG A 355 15.32 -19.50 13.52
C ARG A 355 15.32 -18.03 13.98
N VAL A 356 16.35 -17.61 14.69
CA VAL A 356 16.51 -16.21 15.13
C VAL A 356 16.75 -15.29 13.94
N VAL A 357 17.65 -15.68 13.05
CA VAL A 357 18.04 -14.91 11.86
C VAL A 357 16.82 -14.69 10.94
N ARG A 358 15.97 -15.70 10.72
CA ARG A 358 14.72 -15.59 9.96
C ARG A 358 13.70 -14.69 10.66
N LYS A 359 13.51 -14.87 11.98
CA LYS A 359 12.58 -14.05 12.76
C LYS A 359 12.92 -12.56 12.69
N LEU A 360 14.20 -12.22 12.65
CA LEU A 360 14.70 -10.87 12.53
C LEU A 360 14.91 -10.41 11.07
N ARG A 361 14.61 -11.26 10.09
CA ARG A 361 14.82 -10.99 8.65
C ARG A 361 16.27 -10.72 8.26
N LEU A 362 17.23 -11.13 9.10
CA LEU A 362 18.65 -10.91 8.83
C LEU A 362 19.17 -11.81 7.68
N ASP A 363 18.47 -12.92 7.40
CA ASP A 363 18.78 -13.80 6.29
C ASP A 363 18.68 -13.14 4.92
N GLU A 364 17.90 -12.08 4.81
CA GLU A 364 17.71 -11.35 3.56
C GLU A 364 18.70 -10.19 3.35
N LEU A 365 19.54 -9.82 4.36
CA LEU A 365 20.50 -8.74 4.25
C LEU A 365 21.51 -8.89 3.08
N PRO A 366 22.01 -10.10 2.76
CA PRO A 366 22.91 -10.27 1.62
C PRO A 366 22.30 -9.92 0.25
N GLN A 367 20.96 -9.84 0.14
CA GLN A 367 20.29 -9.41 -1.08
C GLN A 367 20.61 -7.95 -1.46
N LEU A 368 21.14 -7.14 -0.53
CA LEU A 368 21.68 -5.81 -0.85
C LEU A 368 22.75 -5.89 -1.96
N ILE A 369 23.49 -7.00 -2.04
CA ILE A 369 24.45 -7.25 -3.12
C ILE A 369 23.72 -7.44 -4.47
N ASN A 370 22.58 -8.15 -4.48
CA ASN A 370 21.79 -8.29 -5.71
C ASN A 370 21.24 -6.93 -6.18
N ILE A 371 20.88 -6.03 -5.23
CA ILE A 371 20.45 -4.67 -5.56
C ILE A 371 21.63 -3.92 -6.19
N LEU A 372 22.84 -3.97 -5.62
CA LEU A 372 24.03 -3.30 -6.17
C LEU A 372 24.35 -3.82 -7.58
N LYS A 373 24.28 -5.13 -7.82
CA LYS A 373 24.45 -5.73 -9.15
C LYS A 373 23.36 -5.32 -10.14
N GLY A 374 22.21 -4.86 -9.66
CA GLY A 374 21.08 -4.45 -10.51
C GLY A 374 20.12 -5.56 -10.87
N GLU A 375 20.24 -6.70 -10.23
CA GLU A 375 19.36 -7.86 -10.38
C GLU A 375 18.03 -7.66 -9.64
N MET A 376 18.06 -6.88 -8.55
CA MET A 376 16.92 -6.57 -7.68
C MET A 376 16.78 -5.06 -7.44
N SER A 377 15.64 -4.69 -6.84
CA SER A 377 15.31 -3.39 -6.27
C SER A 377 14.88 -3.57 -4.80
N PHE A 378 14.82 -2.51 -4.01
CA PHE A 378 14.18 -2.59 -2.70
C PHE A 378 12.69 -2.94 -2.83
N ILE A 379 12.01 -2.33 -3.80
CA ILE A 379 10.56 -2.45 -3.96
C ILE A 379 10.24 -3.02 -5.35
N GLY A 380 9.51 -4.13 -5.36
CA GLY A 380 9.08 -4.83 -6.56
C GLY A 380 8.37 -6.15 -6.23
N PRO A 381 7.85 -6.87 -7.23
CA PRO A 381 7.31 -8.21 -7.04
C PRO A 381 8.36 -9.15 -6.41
N ARG A 382 7.95 -10.01 -5.47
CA ARG A 382 8.89 -10.99 -4.88
C ARG A 382 9.38 -11.96 -5.94
N PRO A 383 10.71 -12.22 -6.06
CA PRO A 383 11.24 -13.18 -7.02
C PRO A 383 10.80 -14.60 -6.61
N LEU A 384 9.97 -15.22 -7.44
CA LEU A 384 9.53 -16.60 -7.21
C LEU A 384 10.50 -17.60 -7.86
N ALA A 385 10.58 -18.81 -7.29
CA ALA A 385 11.31 -19.90 -7.91
C ALA A 385 10.69 -20.25 -9.26
N HIS A 386 11.50 -20.69 -10.20
CA HIS A 386 11.01 -21.24 -11.46
C HIS A 386 10.31 -22.57 -11.16
N CYS A 387 8.98 -22.56 -11.17
CA CYS A 387 8.16 -23.76 -10.97
C CYS A 387 7.19 -23.90 -12.14
N SER A 388 7.13 -25.08 -12.72
CA SER A 388 6.14 -25.46 -13.76
C SER A 388 4.70 -25.36 -13.27
N SER A 389 4.45 -25.37 -11.95
CA SER A 389 3.13 -25.20 -11.34
C SER A 389 2.52 -23.79 -11.50
N MET A 390 3.25 -22.85 -12.10
CA MET A 390 2.79 -21.46 -12.34
C MET A 390 2.24 -21.27 -13.77
N GLU A 391 2.34 -22.30 -14.60
CA GLU A 391 1.70 -22.35 -15.91
C GLU A 391 0.18 -22.41 -15.70
N GLY A 392 -0.55 -21.43 -16.27
CA GLY A 392 -2.01 -21.31 -16.12
C GLY A 392 -2.50 -20.16 -15.25
N ILE A 393 -1.63 -19.46 -14.53
CA ILE A 393 -2.02 -18.22 -13.84
C ILE A 393 -2.09 -17.08 -14.87
N PRO A 394 -3.26 -16.45 -15.07
CA PRO A 394 -3.39 -15.37 -16.04
C PRO A 394 -2.39 -14.24 -15.78
N TYR A 395 -1.72 -13.80 -16.84
CA TYR A 395 -0.80 -12.66 -16.81
C TYR A 395 0.42 -12.80 -15.86
N TYR A 396 0.73 -14.00 -15.38
CA TYR A 396 1.88 -14.25 -14.49
C TYR A 396 3.19 -13.72 -15.06
N ASN A 397 3.42 -13.89 -16.36
CA ASN A 397 4.65 -13.47 -17.04
C ASN A 397 4.87 -11.96 -17.07
N TYR A 398 3.84 -11.13 -16.85
CA TYR A 398 4.02 -9.68 -16.79
C TYR A 398 4.83 -9.21 -15.57
N ARG A 399 5.02 -10.07 -14.57
CA ARG A 399 5.85 -9.78 -13.39
C ARG A 399 7.32 -9.53 -13.75
N ILE A 400 7.81 -10.09 -14.86
CA ILE A 400 9.19 -9.89 -15.34
C ILE A 400 9.43 -8.51 -15.98
N LEU A 401 8.40 -7.69 -16.19
CA LEU A 401 8.56 -6.34 -16.77
C LEU A 401 9.34 -5.39 -15.85
N VAL A 402 9.37 -5.67 -14.55
CA VAL A 402 10.06 -4.86 -13.55
C VAL A 402 11.05 -5.70 -12.77
N LYS A 403 12.03 -5.04 -12.09
CA LYS A 403 12.96 -5.74 -11.22
C LYS A 403 12.21 -6.33 -10.01
N PRO A 404 12.56 -7.55 -9.60
CA PRO A 404 12.04 -8.12 -8.37
C PRO A 404 12.54 -7.31 -7.15
N GLY A 405 11.72 -7.30 -6.07
CA GLY A 405 11.99 -6.54 -4.87
C GLY A 405 12.22 -7.40 -3.63
N ILE A 406 12.90 -6.82 -2.63
CA ILE A 406 12.95 -7.35 -1.27
C ILE A 406 11.57 -7.25 -0.63
N THR A 407 10.91 -6.11 -0.81
CA THR A 407 9.50 -5.90 -0.43
C THR A 407 8.67 -5.50 -1.64
N GLY A 408 7.35 -5.66 -1.56
CA GLY A 408 6.45 -5.34 -2.66
C GLY A 408 5.00 -5.20 -2.23
N TRP A 409 4.16 -4.73 -3.15
CA TRP A 409 2.75 -4.47 -2.86
C TRP A 409 2.00 -5.72 -2.41
N ALA A 410 2.23 -6.87 -3.07
CA ALA A 410 1.67 -8.15 -2.65
C ALA A 410 2.09 -8.53 -1.22
N GLN A 411 3.35 -8.31 -0.86
CA GLN A 411 3.88 -8.67 0.46
C GLN A 411 3.28 -7.83 1.59
N VAL A 412 2.97 -6.54 1.34
CA VAL A 412 2.42 -5.64 2.37
C VAL A 412 0.89 -5.65 2.44
N MET A 413 0.22 -6.06 1.37
CA MET A 413 -1.25 -6.10 1.32
C MET A 413 -1.83 -7.48 1.58
N PHE A 414 -1.06 -8.53 1.27
CA PHE A 414 -1.43 -9.93 1.46
C PHE A 414 -0.29 -10.66 2.19
N PRO A 415 -0.13 -10.45 3.51
CA PRO A 415 1.00 -10.97 4.31
C PRO A 415 0.93 -12.47 4.57
N ASP A 416 -0.22 -13.12 4.36
CA ASP A 416 -0.38 -14.56 4.60
C ASP A 416 0.60 -15.36 3.75
N GLY A 417 1.14 -16.44 4.36
CA GLY A 417 2.27 -17.22 3.86
C GLY A 417 2.20 -17.61 2.38
N LEU A 418 3.33 -17.93 1.79
CA LEU A 418 3.42 -18.42 0.42
C LEU A 418 2.89 -19.86 0.36
N THR A 419 1.64 -20.03 -0.03
CA THR A 419 1.09 -21.33 -0.46
C THR A 419 0.89 -21.29 -1.98
N VAL A 420 0.89 -22.45 -2.63
CA VAL A 420 0.60 -22.53 -4.07
C VAL A 420 -0.76 -21.93 -4.36
N ASP A 421 -1.75 -22.21 -3.52
CA ASP A 421 -3.13 -21.73 -3.65
C ASP A 421 -3.27 -20.18 -3.53
N SER A 422 -2.35 -19.52 -2.81
CA SER A 422 -2.37 -18.06 -2.65
C SER A 422 -1.64 -17.30 -3.76
N THR A 423 -0.95 -18.00 -4.65
CA THR A 423 -0.15 -17.36 -5.72
C THR A 423 -0.98 -16.56 -6.73
N PRO A 424 -2.14 -17.05 -7.23
CA PRO A 424 -2.98 -16.27 -8.15
C PRO A 424 -3.41 -14.93 -7.55
N GLU A 425 -3.79 -14.91 -6.27
CA GLU A 425 -4.18 -13.67 -5.60
C GLU A 425 -3.00 -12.69 -5.47
N LYS A 426 -1.80 -13.16 -5.14
CA LYS A 426 -0.60 -12.34 -5.08
C LYS A 426 -0.22 -11.72 -6.41
N VAL A 427 -0.43 -12.47 -7.50
CA VAL A 427 -0.21 -11.95 -8.86
C VAL A 427 -1.11 -10.75 -9.15
N LYS A 428 -2.36 -10.73 -8.69
CA LYS A 428 -3.27 -9.58 -8.85
C LYS A 428 -2.70 -8.30 -8.20
N TYR A 429 -2.05 -8.43 -7.03
CA TYR A 429 -1.36 -7.32 -6.36
C TYR A 429 -0.08 -6.90 -7.09
N ASP A 430 0.72 -7.88 -7.54
CA ASP A 430 1.95 -7.58 -8.29
C ASP A 430 1.66 -6.86 -9.61
N LEU A 431 0.63 -7.27 -10.32
CA LEU A 431 0.19 -6.61 -11.55
C LEU A 431 -0.32 -5.18 -11.28
N TYR A 432 -1.06 -4.98 -10.18
CA TYR A 432 -1.44 -3.63 -9.74
C TYR A 432 -0.21 -2.73 -9.53
N TYR A 433 0.83 -3.25 -8.87
CA TYR A 433 2.08 -2.54 -8.68
C TYR A 433 2.73 -2.15 -10.02
N ILE A 434 2.86 -3.10 -10.95
CA ILE A 434 3.47 -2.89 -12.26
C ILE A 434 2.74 -1.81 -13.06
N LYS A 435 1.40 -1.86 -13.05
CA LYS A 435 0.57 -0.86 -13.70
C LYS A 435 0.73 0.53 -13.09
N ASN A 436 0.80 0.62 -11.78
CA ASN A 436 0.77 1.88 -11.02
C ASN A 436 2.13 2.27 -10.43
N ILE A 437 3.23 1.68 -10.94
CA ILE A 437 4.59 1.96 -10.45
C ILE A 437 4.87 3.47 -10.45
N GLY A 438 5.32 3.99 -9.31
CA GLY A 438 5.60 5.40 -9.10
C GLY A 438 6.06 5.69 -7.67
N PHE A 439 6.62 6.89 -7.46
CA PHE A 439 7.20 7.31 -6.19
C PHE A 439 6.24 7.17 -4.99
N LEU A 440 4.99 7.59 -5.15
CA LEU A 440 4.01 7.54 -4.06
C LEU A 440 3.63 6.11 -3.67
N LEU A 441 3.53 5.20 -4.65
CA LEU A 441 3.23 3.80 -4.38
C LEU A 441 4.43 3.13 -3.70
N ASP A 442 5.64 3.40 -4.16
CA ASP A 442 6.86 2.88 -3.55
C ASP A 442 7.02 3.40 -2.10
N LEU A 443 6.76 4.68 -1.87
CA LEU A 443 6.76 5.25 -0.53
C LEU A 443 5.69 4.58 0.37
N ALA A 444 4.49 4.36 -0.14
CA ALA A 444 3.43 3.67 0.60
C ALA A 444 3.82 2.22 0.95
N ILE A 445 4.48 1.50 0.03
CA ILE A 445 5.00 0.15 0.27
C ILE A 445 6.08 0.17 1.36
N LEU A 446 7.03 1.11 1.26
CA LEU A 446 8.09 1.25 2.25
C LEU A 446 7.52 1.48 3.66
N LEU A 447 6.60 2.44 3.81
CA LEU A 447 5.98 2.76 5.09
C LEU A 447 5.16 1.58 5.66
N LYS A 448 4.44 0.84 4.80
CA LYS A 448 3.73 -0.38 5.21
C LYS A 448 4.71 -1.50 5.60
N THR A 449 5.84 -1.63 4.91
CA THR A 449 6.88 -2.60 5.25
C THR A 449 7.46 -2.33 6.65
N ILE A 450 7.78 -1.06 6.94
CA ILE A 450 8.25 -0.66 8.28
C ILE A 450 7.23 -1.07 9.35
N ARG A 451 5.95 -0.84 9.09
CA ARG A 451 4.87 -1.24 10.01
C ARG A 451 4.83 -2.76 10.23
N ILE A 452 4.89 -3.55 9.16
CA ILE A 452 4.85 -5.02 9.25
C ILE A 452 6.04 -5.55 10.03
N VAL A 453 7.24 -5.01 9.79
CA VAL A 453 8.46 -5.39 10.50
C VAL A 453 8.39 -5.00 11.97
N ALA A 454 7.94 -3.77 12.28
CA ALA A 454 7.86 -3.26 13.65
C ALA A 454 6.83 -4.02 14.52
N PHE A 455 5.70 -4.46 13.94
CA PHE A 455 4.65 -5.16 14.69
C PHE A 455 4.66 -6.68 14.51
N GLY A 456 5.65 -7.26 13.84
CA GLY A 456 5.84 -8.70 13.71
C GLY A 456 4.72 -9.43 12.96
N ARG A 457 3.93 -8.73 12.12
CA ARG A 457 2.80 -9.30 11.37
C ARG A 457 3.21 -9.91 10.02
N GLY A 458 4.41 -10.41 9.89
CA GLY A 458 4.99 -10.85 8.61
C GLY A 458 5.40 -12.32 8.59
N TRP A 459 4.51 -13.25 8.97
CA TRP A 459 4.70 -14.70 8.81
C TRP A 459 3.49 -15.33 8.14
#